data_c619bb761ec9f855bb64069c7c7fa8b3
#
_entry.id   c619bb761ec9f855bb64069c7c7fa8b3
#
_cell.length_a   1.000
_cell.length_b   1.000
_cell.length_c   1.000
_cell.angle_alpha   90.00
_cell.angle_beta   90.00
_cell.angle_gamma   90.00
#
_symmetry.space_group_name_H-M   'P 1'
#
loop_
_entity.id
_entity.type
_entity.pdbx_description
1 polymer ?
#
loop_
_entity_poly.entity_id
_entity_poly.type
_entity_poly.pdbx_seq_one_letter_code
_entity_poly.pdbx_strand_id
1 'polypeptide(L)'
;MNRLAHIMIISTTAVLLFTDAPVTAAQKCQPTPWDEIGPFYRPNAPLRSTIGSGYVLSGTVRSAYDCRPLPEARIEIWQTGTNGKYDDVHRATIIADRQGRYRLETDLPGGYARRPPHIHILVDMRGYAGLIAQHYPKKGAKKATLDLVLEPE
;
A
#
# COMPACT_ATOMS: atom_id res chain seq x y z
N MET A 1 30.71 -65.33 52.98
CA MET A 1 29.33 -64.94 52.57
C MET A 1 29.40 -63.60 51.84
N ASN A 2 29.60 -63.66 50.49
CA ASN A 2 29.72 -62.47 49.66
C ASN A 2 28.35 -62.14 49.03
N ARG A 3 27.79 -61.00 49.41
CA ARG A 3 26.60 -60.46 48.75
C ARG A 3 27.05 -59.55 47.61
N LEU A 4 26.83 -59.97 46.37
CA LEU A 4 26.99 -59.16 45.16
C LEU A 4 25.78 -58.28 45.02
N ALA A 5 25.96 -56.96 45.13
CA ALA A 5 24.93 -55.96 44.83
C ALA A 5 24.93 -55.71 43.32
N HIS A 6 23.79 -55.99 42.66
CA HIS A 6 23.59 -55.66 41.26
C HIS A 6 23.09 -54.18 41.16
N ILE A 7 23.88 -53.33 40.56
CA ILE A 7 23.53 -51.96 40.23
C ILE A 7 22.80 -51.98 38.89
N MET A 8 21.50 -51.64 38.92
CA MET A 8 20.67 -51.53 37.74
C MET A 8 20.79 -50.10 37.19
N ILE A 9 21.47 -49.93 36.05
CA ILE A 9 21.59 -48.64 35.35
C ILE A 9 20.33 -48.44 34.52
N ILE A 10 19.46 -47.52 34.94
CA ILE A 10 18.31 -47.10 34.15
C ILE A 10 18.79 -46.02 33.17
N SER A 11 18.89 -46.38 31.90
CA SER A 11 19.16 -45.43 30.81
C SER A 11 17.86 -44.71 30.41
N THR A 12 17.74 -43.43 30.78
CA THR A 12 16.63 -42.59 30.35
C THR A 12 16.94 -42.01 28.97
N THR A 13 16.32 -42.57 27.94
CA THR A 13 16.37 -42.02 26.57
C THR A 13 15.46 -40.83 26.50
N ALA A 14 16.02 -39.59 26.40
CA ALA A 14 15.25 -38.36 26.15
C ALA A 14 14.80 -38.34 24.70
N VAL A 15 13.50 -38.46 24.47
CA VAL A 15 12.87 -38.28 23.15
C VAL A 15 12.68 -36.78 22.94
N LEU A 16 13.46 -36.18 22.05
CA LEU A 16 13.27 -34.81 21.58
C LEU A 16 12.07 -34.77 20.63
N LEU A 17 10.93 -34.28 21.10
CA LEU A 17 9.79 -33.98 20.27
C LEU A 17 10.06 -32.68 19.49
N PHE A 18 10.39 -32.79 18.22
CA PHE A 18 10.39 -31.66 17.30
C PHE A 18 8.93 -31.30 17.02
N THR A 19 8.45 -30.16 17.54
CA THR A 19 7.15 -29.61 17.16
C THR A 19 7.34 -28.83 15.88
N ASP A 20 6.87 -29.38 14.75
CA ASP A 20 6.73 -28.63 13.51
C ASP A 20 5.73 -27.50 13.74
N ALA A 21 6.25 -26.26 13.79
CA ALA A 21 5.38 -25.09 13.78
C ALA A 21 4.62 -25.04 12.44
N PRO A 22 3.29 -24.81 12.44
CA PRO A 22 2.54 -24.72 11.20
C PRO A 22 3.10 -23.57 10.35
N VAL A 23 3.50 -23.85 9.11
CA VAL A 23 3.81 -22.83 8.11
C VAL A 23 2.52 -22.12 7.79
N THR A 24 2.34 -20.93 8.37
CA THR A 24 1.19 -20.09 8.03
C THR A 24 1.35 -19.65 6.57
N ALA A 25 0.39 -20.01 5.71
CA ALA A 25 0.36 -19.54 4.34
C ALA A 25 0.38 -18.01 4.32
N ALA A 26 1.23 -17.42 3.48
CA ALA A 26 1.31 -15.97 3.34
C ALA A 26 -0.08 -15.40 2.99
N GLN A 27 -0.51 -14.40 3.73
CA GLN A 27 -1.79 -13.75 3.47
C GLN A 27 -1.66 -12.96 2.17
N LYS A 28 -2.45 -13.30 1.15
CA LYS A 28 -2.53 -12.53 -0.10
C LYS A 28 -3.47 -11.34 0.07
N CYS A 29 -3.06 -10.19 -0.44
CA CYS A 29 -3.92 -9.02 -0.56
C CYS A 29 -4.52 -8.95 -1.95
N GLN A 30 -5.79 -8.53 -2.03
CA GLN A 30 -6.44 -8.29 -3.31
C GLN A 30 -5.75 -7.11 -4.01
N PRO A 31 -5.21 -7.27 -5.24
CA PRO A 31 -4.63 -6.17 -6.00
C PRO A 31 -5.63 -5.03 -6.17
N THR A 32 -5.15 -3.79 -6.13
CA THR A 32 -5.97 -2.65 -6.50
C THR A 32 -6.33 -2.74 -7.99
N PRO A 33 -7.63 -2.69 -8.35
CA PRO A 33 -8.02 -2.73 -9.76
C PRO A 33 -7.38 -1.59 -10.56
N TRP A 34 -6.88 -1.93 -11.74
CA TRP A 34 -6.36 -0.95 -12.67
C TRP A 34 -7.49 -0.07 -13.22
N ASP A 35 -7.19 1.23 -13.42
CA ASP A 35 -8.10 2.22 -13.99
C ASP A 35 -7.38 3.04 -15.08
N GLU A 36 -8.07 3.97 -15.72
CA GLU A 36 -7.51 4.76 -16.83
C GLU A 36 -6.60 5.89 -16.35
N ILE A 37 -5.44 6.06 -17.02
CA ILE A 37 -4.53 7.18 -16.77
C ILE A 37 -5.17 8.53 -17.15
N GLY A 38 -6.06 8.51 -18.14
CA GLY A 38 -6.67 9.73 -18.67
C GLY A 38 -5.71 10.59 -19.49
N PRO A 39 -6.21 11.66 -20.14
CA PRO A 39 -5.42 12.45 -21.10
C PRO A 39 -4.55 13.55 -20.47
N PHE A 40 -4.61 13.76 -19.15
CA PHE A 40 -3.96 14.90 -18.48
C PHE A 40 -2.74 14.51 -17.64
N TYR A 41 -2.30 13.26 -17.71
CA TYR A 41 -1.07 12.86 -17.05
C TYR A 41 0.13 13.61 -17.66
N ARG A 42 0.97 14.14 -16.78
CA ARG A 42 2.28 14.69 -17.10
C ARG A 42 3.30 14.19 -16.08
N PRO A 43 4.42 13.61 -16.51
CA PRO A 43 5.43 13.10 -15.59
C PRO A 43 6.12 14.21 -14.78
N ASN A 44 6.89 13.82 -13.77
CA ASN A 44 7.74 14.70 -12.98
C ASN A 44 6.97 15.78 -12.19
N ALA A 45 5.83 15.40 -11.58
CA ALA A 45 5.17 16.24 -10.60
C ALA A 45 6.11 16.54 -9.41
N PRO A 46 6.05 17.75 -8.80
CA PRO A 46 6.93 18.10 -7.68
C PRO A 46 6.75 17.17 -6.47
N LEU A 47 7.85 16.92 -5.74
CA LEU A 47 7.82 16.21 -4.44
C LEU A 47 7.10 17.08 -3.41
N ARG A 48 5.90 16.69 -3.03
CA ARG A 48 5.09 17.35 -2.02
C ARG A 48 3.90 16.47 -1.63
N SER A 49 3.36 16.66 -0.43
CA SER A 49 2.18 15.94 0.07
C SER A 49 0.97 16.85 0.28
N THR A 50 1.09 18.13 -0.10
CA THR A 50 0.00 19.12 0.01
C THR A 50 -0.15 19.85 -1.31
N ILE A 51 -1.35 19.82 -1.88
CA ILE A 51 -1.75 20.49 -3.14
C ILE A 51 -3.09 21.23 -2.99
N GLY A 52 -3.49 21.52 -1.77
CA GLY A 52 -4.73 22.18 -1.42
C GLY A 52 -5.08 21.89 0.03
N SER A 53 -6.34 22.08 0.41
CA SER A 53 -6.79 21.89 1.78
C SER A 53 -8.23 21.37 1.86
N GLY A 54 -8.61 20.82 3.02
CA GLY A 54 -9.98 20.41 3.29
C GLY A 54 -10.32 18.96 2.97
N TYR A 55 -9.44 18.23 2.27
CA TYR A 55 -9.55 16.79 2.06
C TYR A 55 -8.22 16.08 2.28
N VAL A 56 -8.25 14.93 2.95
CA VAL A 56 -7.07 14.08 3.19
C VAL A 56 -7.29 12.71 2.61
N LEU A 57 -6.43 12.31 1.67
CA LEU A 57 -6.31 10.93 1.19
C LEU A 57 -5.06 10.32 1.79
N SER A 58 -5.19 9.16 2.41
CA SER A 58 -4.06 8.42 3.00
C SER A 58 -4.23 6.92 2.81
N GLY A 59 -3.16 6.16 3.00
CA GLY A 59 -3.18 4.71 2.90
C GLY A 59 -1.79 4.13 2.98
N THR A 60 -1.69 2.84 2.65
CA THR A 60 -0.42 2.11 2.62
C THR A 60 -0.25 1.45 1.26
N VAL A 61 0.93 1.55 0.68
CA VAL A 61 1.31 0.76 -0.50
C VAL A 61 1.72 -0.62 -0.02
N ARG A 62 1.16 -1.67 -0.62
CA ARG A 62 1.34 -3.07 -0.20
C ARG A 62 1.63 -3.99 -1.38
N SER A 63 2.30 -5.10 -1.10
CA SER A 63 2.46 -6.22 -2.03
C SER A 63 1.19 -7.09 -2.05
N ALA A 64 0.71 -7.47 -3.23
CA ALA A 64 -0.38 -8.44 -3.36
C ALA A 64 0.03 -9.85 -2.90
N TYR A 65 1.33 -10.16 -2.96
CA TYR A 65 1.85 -11.49 -2.65
C TYR A 65 1.71 -11.86 -1.16
N ASP A 66 2.05 -10.93 -0.26
CA ASP A 66 2.16 -11.19 1.19
C ASP A 66 1.59 -10.06 2.06
N CYS A 67 0.92 -9.08 1.46
CA CYS A 67 0.35 -7.89 2.12
C CYS A 67 1.37 -7.00 2.84
N ARG A 68 2.67 -7.26 2.72
CA ARG A 68 3.68 -6.42 3.37
C ARG A 68 3.65 -5.00 2.83
N PRO A 69 3.95 -3.99 3.66
CA PRO A 69 4.14 -2.63 3.18
C PRO A 69 5.30 -2.53 2.20
N LEU A 70 5.18 -1.63 1.23
CA LEU A 70 6.20 -1.31 0.24
C LEU A 70 6.75 0.11 0.51
N PRO A 71 7.83 0.24 1.29
CA PRO A 71 8.48 1.53 1.50
C PRO A 71 9.09 2.05 0.20
N GLU A 72 9.24 3.37 0.11
CA GLU A 72 9.84 4.08 -1.02
C GLU A 72 9.08 3.95 -2.36
N ALA A 73 7.88 3.37 -2.37
CA ALA A 73 7.02 3.41 -3.54
C ALA A 73 6.76 4.87 -3.96
N ARG A 74 6.93 5.16 -5.25
CA ARG A 74 6.68 6.48 -5.84
C ARG A 74 5.21 6.58 -6.24
N ILE A 75 4.53 7.59 -5.73
CA ILE A 75 3.11 7.82 -5.97
C ILE A 75 2.96 9.18 -6.64
N GLU A 76 2.54 9.20 -7.89
CA GLU A 76 2.21 10.43 -8.61
C GLU A 76 0.70 10.67 -8.55
N ILE A 77 0.33 11.89 -8.22
CA ILE A 77 -1.05 12.35 -8.05
C ILE A 77 -1.31 13.49 -9.03
N TRP A 78 -2.48 13.48 -9.66
CA TRP A 78 -3.02 14.64 -10.38
C TRP A 78 -4.53 14.66 -10.32
N GLN A 79 -5.07 15.85 -10.27
CA GLN A 79 -6.51 16.08 -10.21
C GLN A 79 -6.86 17.44 -10.80
N THR A 80 -8.14 17.71 -10.94
CA THR A 80 -8.64 19.07 -11.20
C THR A 80 -8.59 19.91 -9.91
N GLY A 81 -8.41 21.21 -10.06
CA GLY A 81 -8.79 22.16 -9.01
C GLY A 81 -10.30 22.17 -8.77
N THR A 82 -10.76 22.95 -7.80
CA THR A 82 -12.20 23.11 -7.49
C THR A 82 -13.03 23.64 -8.67
N ASN A 83 -12.38 24.30 -9.62
CA ASN A 83 -12.97 24.84 -10.86
C ASN A 83 -13.13 23.79 -11.98
N GLY A 84 -12.78 22.51 -11.74
CA GLY A 84 -12.86 21.44 -12.71
C GLY A 84 -11.77 21.49 -13.82
N LYS A 85 -10.69 22.26 -13.63
CA LYS A 85 -9.58 22.35 -14.59
C LYS A 85 -8.32 21.69 -14.04
N TYR A 86 -7.61 20.97 -14.89
CA TYR A 86 -6.28 20.43 -14.57
C TYR A 86 -5.23 21.54 -14.68
N ASP A 87 -4.33 21.61 -13.69
CA ASP A 87 -3.23 22.57 -13.63
C ASP A 87 -2.01 21.97 -12.90
N ASP A 88 -0.93 22.75 -12.81
CA ASP A 88 0.31 22.31 -12.16
C ASP A 88 0.27 22.39 -10.63
N VAL A 89 -0.68 23.14 -10.07
CA VAL A 89 -0.84 23.27 -8.62
C VAL A 89 -1.40 21.97 -8.04
N HIS A 90 -2.27 21.28 -8.77
CA HIS A 90 -2.95 20.07 -8.32
C HIS A 90 -2.25 18.78 -8.79
N ARG A 91 -0.90 18.80 -8.75
CA ARG A 91 -0.04 17.64 -9.06
C ARG A 91 1.01 17.46 -7.98
N ALA A 92 1.27 16.22 -7.59
CA ALA A 92 2.26 15.88 -6.57
C ALA A 92 2.95 14.55 -6.87
N THR A 93 4.17 14.42 -6.39
CA THR A 93 4.83 13.13 -6.17
C THR A 93 5.01 12.94 -4.68
N ILE A 94 4.60 11.79 -4.16
CA ILE A 94 4.77 11.38 -2.77
C ILE A 94 5.63 10.12 -2.78
N ILE A 95 6.59 10.03 -1.87
CA ILE A 95 7.34 8.80 -1.62
C ILE A 95 6.78 8.18 -0.35
N ALA A 96 6.38 6.92 -0.43
CA ALA A 96 5.89 6.17 0.72
C ALA A 96 6.96 6.08 1.82
N ASP A 97 6.56 6.21 3.07
CA ASP A 97 7.46 6.16 4.22
C ASP A 97 8.01 4.73 4.47
N ARG A 98 8.82 4.57 5.52
CA ARG A 98 9.41 3.27 5.91
C ARG A 98 8.36 2.19 6.22
N GLN A 99 7.13 2.57 6.52
CA GLN A 99 5.99 1.68 6.73
C GLN A 99 5.07 1.58 5.50
N GLY A 100 5.53 2.05 4.33
CA GLY A 100 4.76 2.07 3.10
C GLY A 100 3.60 3.05 3.08
N ARG A 101 3.48 3.96 4.06
CA ARG A 101 2.34 4.87 4.20
C ARG A 101 2.52 6.11 3.35
N TYR A 102 1.41 6.62 2.83
CA TYR A 102 1.35 7.90 2.15
C TYR A 102 0.21 8.76 2.69
N ARG A 103 0.33 10.07 2.52
CA ARG A 103 -0.70 11.05 2.86
C ARG A 103 -0.66 12.21 1.88
N LEU A 104 -1.81 12.54 1.34
CA LEU A 104 -2.06 13.71 0.51
C LEU A 104 -3.05 14.62 1.23
N GLU A 105 -2.75 15.92 1.28
CA GLU A 105 -3.72 16.95 1.64
C GLU A 105 -4.05 17.79 0.41
N THR A 106 -5.34 17.94 0.09
CA THR A 106 -5.78 18.54 -1.16
C THR A 106 -7.14 19.21 -1.02
N ASP A 107 -7.49 20.01 -2.00
CA ASP A 107 -8.87 20.42 -2.22
C ASP A 107 -9.69 19.23 -2.75
N LEU A 108 -11.00 19.24 -2.51
CA LEU A 108 -11.87 18.34 -3.24
C LEU A 108 -11.84 18.73 -4.73
N PRO A 109 -11.52 17.80 -5.65
CA PRO A 109 -11.51 18.12 -7.07
C PRO A 109 -12.87 18.51 -7.57
N GLY A 110 -12.93 19.44 -8.52
CA GLY A 110 -14.14 19.72 -9.28
C GLY A 110 -14.43 18.61 -10.28
N GLY A 111 -15.69 18.50 -10.71
CA GLY A 111 -16.04 17.61 -11.81
C GLY A 111 -15.41 18.06 -13.12
N TYR A 112 -15.00 17.11 -13.97
CA TYR A 112 -14.46 17.36 -15.30
C TYR A 112 -15.36 16.71 -16.36
N ALA A 113 -15.77 17.48 -17.36
CA ALA A 113 -16.73 17.05 -18.37
C ALA A 113 -17.99 16.43 -17.72
N ARG A 114 -18.30 15.17 -17.99
CA ARG A 114 -19.40 14.43 -17.35
C ARG A 114 -18.91 13.44 -16.28
N ARG A 115 -17.62 13.51 -15.90
CA ARG A 115 -17.03 12.64 -14.88
C ARG A 115 -17.23 13.24 -13.47
N PRO A 116 -17.50 12.42 -12.47
CA PRO A 116 -17.52 12.86 -11.08
C PRO A 116 -16.13 13.34 -10.63
N PRO A 117 -16.04 14.10 -9.54
CA PRO A 117 -14.78 14.45 -8.91
C PRO A 117 -13.92 13.22 -8.64
N HIS A 118 -12.66 13.24 -9.05
CA HIS A 118 -11.73 12.12 -8.87
C HIS A 118 -10.27 12.59 -8.78
N ILE A 119 -9.47 11.77 -8.12
CA ILE A 119 -8.02 11.93 -7.95
C ILE A 119 -7.35 10.79 -8.69
N HIS A 120 -6.52 11.09 -9.68
CA HIS A 120 -5.69 10.10 -10.35
C HIS A 120 -4.46 9.74 -9.52
N ILE A 121 -4.06 8.50 -9.58
CA ILE A 121 -2.95 7.92 -8.82
C ILE A 121 -2.18 7.00 -9.76
N LEU A 122 -0.87 7.24 -9.89
CA LEU A 122 0.07 6.32 -10.53
C LEU A 122 1.07 5.88 -9.47
N VAL A 123 1.24 4.59 -9.30
CA VAL A 123 2.25 4.04 -8.37
C VAL A 123 3.29 3.29 -9.16
N ASP A 124 4.55 3.60 -8.90
CA ASP A 124 5.71 2.94 -9.46
C ASP A 124 6.61 2.42 -8.34
N MET A 125 7.02 1.16 -8.45
CA MET A 125 7.91 0.49 -7.52
C MET A 125 8.71 -0.61 -8.24
N ARG A 126 10.02 -0.59 -8.11
CA ARG A 126 10.87 -1.59 -8.75
C ARG A 126 10.50 -3.01 -8.33
N GLY A 127 10.31 -3.91 -9.30
CA GLY A 127 9.91 -5.32 -9.11
C GLY A 127 8.40 -5.51 -8.94
N TYR A 128 7.62 -4.47 -9.27
CA TYR A 128 6.17 -4.51 -9.25
C TYR A 128 5.61 -3.91 -10.53
N ALA A 129 4.51 -4.46 -11.00
CA ALA A 129 3.74 -3.88 -12.10
C ALA A 129 3.24 -2.48 -11.69
N GLY A 130 3.41 -1.51 -12.57
CA GLY A 130 2.91 -0.15 -12.32
C GLY A 130 1.39 -0.15 -12.16
N LEU A 131 0.89 0.55 -11.13
CA LEU A 131 -0.55 0.65 -10.85
C LEU A 131 -1.06 2.03 -11.26
N ILE A 132 -2.13 2.04 -12.06
CA ILE A 132 -2.95 3.24 -12.30
C ILE A 132 -4.29 3.03 -11.61
N ALA A 133 -4.68 3.97 -10.76
CA ALA A 133 -5.93 3.94 -10.02
C ALA A 133 -6.58 5.32 -9.99
N GLN A 134 -7.85 5.37 -9.66
CA GLN A 134 -8.58 6.61 -9.42
C GLN A 134 -9.35 6.52 -8.11
N HIS A 135 -9.25 7.57 -7.32
CA HIS A 135 -10.03 7.72 -6.09
C HIS A 135 -11.18 8.69 -6.31
N TYR A 136 -12.39 8.28 -5.96
CA TYR A 136 -13.62 9.08 -6.06
C TYR A 136 -14.05 9.53 -4.68
N PRO A 137 -13.80 10.80 -4.27
CA PRO A 137 -14.20 11.32 -2.97
C PRO A 137 -15.72 11.25 -2.78
N LYS A 138 -16.17 10.73 -1.65
CA LYS A 138 -17.60 10.75 -1.30
C LYS A 138 -18.04 12.18 -0.97
N LYS A 139 -19.23 12.57 -1.41
CA LYS A 139 -19.81 13.88 -1.13
C LYS A 139 -19.81 14.16 0.39
N GLY A 140 -19.26 15.32 0.77
CA GLY A 140 -19.18 15.75 2.17
C GLY A 140 -18.06 15.09 3.00
N ALA A 141 -17.35 14.12 2.45
CA ALA A 141 -16.20 13.52 3.15
C ALA A 141 -15.05 14.53 3.27
N LYS A 142 -14.34 14.49 4.40
CA LYS A 142 -13.12 15.27 4.66
C LYS A 142 -11.87 14.44 4.57
N LYS A 143 -12.02 13.12 4.52
CA LYS A 143 -10.90 12.17 4.43
C LYS A 143 -11.35 10.83 3.85
N ALA A 144 -10.37 10.10 3.31
CA ALA A 144 -10.50 8.68 2.97
C ALA A 144 -9.19 7.94 3.24
N THR A 145 -9.32 6.63 3.38
CA THR A 145 -8.18 5.71 3.37
C THR A 145 -8.30 4.82 2.15
N LEU A 146 -7.21 4.71 1.38
CA LEU A 146 -7.10 3.86 0.20
C LEU A 146 -5.74 3.16 0.24
N ASP A 147 -5.73 1.86 0.50
CA ASP A 147 -4.51 1.07 0.32
C ASP A 147 -4.30 0.79 -1.17
N LEU A 148 -3.05 0.88 -1.61
CA LEU A 148 -2.63 0.67 -3.00
C LEU A 148 -1.84 -0.63 -3.06
N VAL A 149 -2.44 -1.67 -3.63
CA VAL A 149 -1.90 -3.03 -3.61
C VAL A 149 -1.33 -3.37 -4.99
N LEU A 150 -0.01 -3.57 -5.06
CA LEU A 150 0.74 -3.81 -6.28
C LEU A 150 0.97 -5.31 -6.51
N GLU A 151 0.89 -5.74 -7.76
CA GLU A 151 1.29 -7.09 -8.18
C GLU A 151 2.80 -7.13 -8.42
N PRO A 152 3.53 -8.13 -7.88
CA PRO A 152 4.92 -8.39 -8.28
C PRO A 152 5.01 -8.71 -9.77
N GLU A 153 6.13 -8.28 -10.43
CA GLU A 153 6.48 -8.67 -11.81
C GLU A 153 6.94 -10.12 -11.91
#